data_4b445355c61a0d89ae6f9a12946061f8
#
_entry.id   4b445355c61a0d89ae6f9a12946061f8
#
_cell.length_a   1.000
_cell.length_b   1.000
_cell.length_c   1.000
_cell.angle_alpha   90.00
_cell.angle_beta   90.00
_cell.angle_gamma   90.00
#
_symmetry.space_group_name_H-M   'P 1'
#
loop_
_entity.id
_entity.type
_entity.pdbx_description
1 polymer ?
#
loop_
_entity_poly.entity_id
_entity_poly.type
_entity_poly.pdbx_seq_one_letter_code
_entity_poly.pdbx_strand_id
1 'polypeptide(L)'
;PLLQSSAASDVYKRQAGKHTWFRTGGNAKIFAIVEDNLELEIILNEINNENFYIIGSGSNLLIRDNGYNGTLIKLGKGFNTIKINDNKLEVGASILDINLSNYALRQNIEGFEFYSGIPGSIGGAVKMNAGCYGSETVDVINSIEICDNFGQRKIITKDKLNLKYRSSKINNTDIVTKAIFNFNYGDQNLIKDKINEIKNKRLESQPIKNKTSGSTFKNPKNLHAAKLIEEAGCK
;
A
#
# COMPACT_ATOMS: atom_id res chain seq x y z
N PRO A 1 29.17 8.95 7.49
CA PRO A 1 29.34 7.56 7.89
C PRO A 1 28.18 7.12 8.79
N LEU A 2 26.94 7.48 8.42
CA LEU A 2 25.71 7.12 9.12
C LEU A 2 25.13 5.92 8.36
N LEU A 3 24.85 4.83 9.05
CA LEU A 3 24.29 3.59 8.51
C LEU A 3 25.31 2.56 7.96
N GLN A 4 26.48 2.44 8.57
CA GLN A 4 27.30 1.23 8.46
C GLN A 4 27.05 0.24 9.61
N SER A 5 26.03 0.49 10.44
CA SER A 5 25.69 -0.46 11.50
C SER A 5 24.86 -1.61 10.93
N SER A 6 25.11 -2.79 11.39
CA SER A 6 24.57 -4.09 11.04
C SER A 6 23.07 -4.27 11.26
N ALA A 7 22.29 -3.21 11.34
CA ALA A 7 20.92 -3.23 11.82
C ALA A 7 19.86 -3.19 10.71
N ALA A 8 20.21 -2.73 9.50
CA ALA A 8 19.29 -2.84 8.37
C ALA A 8 19.90 -3.75 7.31
N SER A 9 19.16 -4.75 6.90
CA SER A 9 19.64 -5.79 6.00
C SER A 9 20.03 -5.30 4.61
N ASP A 10 19.65 -4.08 4.21
CA ASP A 10 20.03 -3.54 2.90
C ASP A 10 19.90 -1.99 2.85
N VAL A 11 21.00 -1.26 3.07
CA VAL A 11 21.06 0.21 3.04
C VAL A 11 22.03 0.69 1.97
N TYR A 12 21.53 1.29 0.88
CA TYR A 12 22.36 1.77 -0.22
C TYR A 12 21.78 3.03 -0.88
N LYS A 13 22.66 3.80 -1.55
CA LYS A 13 22.23 4.75 -2.60
C LYS A 13 21.64 3.94 -3.75
N ARG A 14 20.33 3.82 -3.83
CA ARG A 14 19.66 3.09 -4.92
C ARG A 14 18.87 4.03 -5.81
N GLN A 15 18.82 3.69 -7.09
CA GLN A 15 17.92 4.33 -8.04
C GLN A 15 16.48 4.04 -7.63
N ALA A 16 15.82 5.02 -6.99
CA ALA A 16 14.50 4.88 -6.39
C ALA A 16 13.43 4.52 -7.43
N GLY A 17 13.59 4.98 -8.66
CA GLY A 17 12.70 4.66 -9.78
C GLY A 17 12.56 3.16 -10.06
N LYS A 18 13.60 2.35 -9.82
CA LYS A 18 13.52 0.87 -9.99
C LYS A 18 12.50 0.20 -9.05
N HIS A 19 12.15 0.87 -7.97
CA HIS A 19 11.20 0.39 -6.98
C HIS A 19 9.79 0.95 -7.17
N THR A 20 9.54 1.69 -8.25
CA THR A 20 8.21 2.18 -8.65
C THR A 20 7.69 1.41 -9.85
N TRP A 21 6.37 1.35 -9.99
CA TRP A 21 5.74 0.75 -11.17
C TRP A 21 6.03 1.54 -12.45
N PHE A 22 6.13 2.86 -12.34
CA PHE A 22 6.45 3.74 -13.47
C PHE A 22 7.90 3.56 -13.94
N ARG A 23 8.77 3.07 -13.06
CA ARG A 23 10.18 2.76 -13.30
C ARG A 23 11.01 3.95 -13.80
N THR A 24 10.63 5.16 -13.42
CA THR A 24 11.38 6.39 -13.65
C THR A 24 11.71 7.05 -12.32
N GLY A 25 12.73 7.91 -12.32
CA GLY A 25 13.14 8.71 -11.18
C GLY A 25 14.58 8.49 -10.76
N GLY A 26 15.16 9.53 -10.16
CA GLY A 26 16.53 9.55 -9.68
C GLY A 26 16.76 8.75 -8.40
N ASN A 27 17.91 8.98 -7.78
CA ASN A 27 18.33 8.25 -6.59
C ASN A 27 17.67 8.82 -5.33
N ALA A 28 17.44 7.96 -4.34
CA ALA A 28 17.25 8.40 -2.97
C ALA A 28 18.62 8.66 -2.30
N LYS A 29 18.67 9.62 -1.35
CA LYS A 29 19.84 9.81 -0.49
C LYS A 29 20.18 8.51 0.24
N ILE A 30 19.15 7.88 0.81
CA ILE A 30 19.21 6.58 1.45
C ILE A 30 18.00 5.76 1.00
N PHE A 31 18.20 4.46 0.75
CA PHE A 31 17.12 3.50 0.52
C PHE A 31 17.31 2.34 1.52
N ALA A 32 16.36 2.17 2.42
CA ALA A 32 16.41 1.15 3.47
C ALA A 32 15.29 0.13 3.28
N ILE A 33 15.64 -1.16 3.33
CA ILE A 33 14.67 -2.25 3.48
C ILE A 33 14.77 -2.73 4.91
N VAL A 34 13.67 -2.68 5.64
CA VAL A 34 13.59 -3.09 7.04
C VAL A 34 12.78 -4.37 7.15
N GLU A 35 13.36 -5.38 7.80
CA GLU A 35 12.78 -6.71 7.83
C GLU A 35 11.83 -6.92 9.01
N ASP A 36 11.99 -6.15 10.09
CA ASP A 36 11.13 -6.28 11.28
C ASP A 36 10.94 -4.94 12.02
N ASN A 37 10.14 -4.98 13.09
CA ASN A 37 9.84 -3.80 13.89
C ASN A 37 11.07 -3.24 14.63
N LEU A 38 12.03 -4.08 15.00
CA LEU A 38 13.24 -3.63 15.69
C LEU A 38 14.15 -2.85 14.74
N GLU A 39 14.36 -3.38 13.54
CA GLU A 39 15.10 -2.66 12.49
C GLU A 39 14.40 -1.33 12.12
N LEU A 40 13.06 -1.34 12.06
CA LEU A 40 12.30 -0.12 11.79
C LEU A 40 12.53 0.94 12.87
N GLU A 41 12.46 0.56 14.15
CA GLU A 41 12.72 1.44 15.28
C GLU A 41 14.15 2.01 15.25
N ILE A 42 15.14 1.17 15.00
CA ILE A 42 16.55 1.60 14.90
C ILE A 42 16.72 2.63 13.77
N ILE A 43 16.21 2.36 12.60
CA ILE A 43 16.31 3.29 11.45
C ILE A 43 15.62 4.62 11.75
N LEU A 44 14.43 4.61 12.34
CA LEU A 44 13.72 5.84 12.68
C LEU A 44 14.48 6.69 13.68
N ASN A 45 15.12 6.07 14.68
CA ASN A 45 15.99 6.75 15.63
C ASN A 45 17.25 7.33 14.97
N GLU A 46 17.86 6.60 14.01
CA GLU A 46 19.06 7.07 13.29
C GLU A 46 18.75 8.22 12.32
N ILE A 47 17.57 8.22 11.69
CA ILE A 47 17.11 9.31 10.80
C ILE A 47 16.95 10.62 11.58
N ASN A 48 16.63 10.55 12.88
CA ASN A 48 16.58 11.69 13.81
C ASN A 48 15.90 12.94 13.22
N ASN A 49 14.64 12.81 12.80
CA ASN A 49 13.82 13.86 12.17
C ASN A 49 14.25 14.33 10.76
N GLU A 50 15.22 13.70 10.11
CA GLU A 50 15.45 13.94 8.68
C GLU A 50 14.20 13.48 7.86
N ASN A 51 14.09 14.02 6.66
CA ASN A 51 12.97 13.64 5.76
C ASN A 51 13.02 12.17 5.41
N PHE A 52 11.93 11.46 5.64
CA PHE A 52 11.76 10.10 5.15
C PHE A 52 10.40 9.90 4.46
N TYR A 53 10.29 8.86 3.67
CA TYR A 53 9.06 8.46 2.99
C TYR A 53 8.95 6.94 2.93
N ILE A 54 7.74 6.44 3.19
CA ILE A 54 7.46 5.00 3.13
C ILE A 54 7.00 4.62 1.72
N ILE A 55 7.71 3.66 1.13
CA ILE A 55 7.35 3.12 -0.17
C ILE A 55 6.75 1.71 -0.01
N GLY A 56 5.51 1.53 -0.45
CA GLY A 56 4.90 0.22 -0.57
C GLY A 56 5.34 -0.51 -1.85
N SER A 57 4.39 -0.99 -2.65
CA SER A 57 4.69 -1.56 -3.98
C SER A 57 5.14 -0.53 -5.02
N GLY A 58 5.07 0.77 -4.72
CA GLY A 58 5.45 1.85 -5.63
C GLY A 58 4.46 2.10 -6.77
N SER A 59 3.23 1.60 -6.67
CA SER A 59 2.22 1.71 -7.73
C SER A 59 1.54 3.07 -7.83
N ASN A 60 1.63 3.90 -6.78
CA ASN A 60 1.03 5.24 -6.71
C ASN A 60 2.08 6.31 -6.40
N LEU A 61 3.29 6.15 -6.95
CA LEU A 61 4.42 7.02 -6.67
C LEU A 61 5.18 7.36 -7.96
N LEU A 62 5.43 8.66 -8.16
CA LEU A 62 6.32 9.18 -9.17
C LEU A 62 7.48 9.90 -8.47
N ILE A 63 8.71 9.49 -8.76
CA ILE A 63 9.92 10.12 -8.25
C ILE A 63 10.53 10.93 -9.40
N ARG A 64 10.85 12.20 -9.15
CA ARG A 64 11.47 13.08 -10.15
C ARG A 64 12.92 12.65 -10.44
N ASP A 65 13.47 13.09 -11.57
CA ASP A 65 14.83 12.74 -12.00
C ASP A 65 15.91 13.20 -11.01
N ASN A 66 15.68 14.31 -10.30
CA ASN A 66 16.56 14.78 -9.22
C ASN A 66 16.55 13.86 -7.98
N GLY A 67 15.66 12.84 -7.96
CA GLY A 67 15.58 11.89 -6.87
C GLY A 67 14.84 12.41 -5.64
N TYR A 68 15.14 11.78 -4.50
CA TYR A 68 14.58 12.11 -3.20
C TYR A 68 15.70 12.43 -2.20
N ASN A 69 15.73 13.65 -1.70
CA ASN A 69 16.71 14.08 -0.70
C ASN A 69 16.25 13.70 0.72
N GLY A 70 16.29 12.43 1.01
CA GLY A 70 15.88 11.84 2.29
C GLY A 70 15.99 10.32 2.24
N THR A 71 15.42 9.67 3.26
CA THR A 71 15.40 8.22 3.39
C THR A 71 14.10 7.63 2.84
N LEU A 72 14.19 6.74 1.85
CA LEU A 72 13.08 5.88 1.43
C LEU A 72 13.12 4.59 2.24
N ILE A 73 12.05 4.30 2.97
CA ILE A 73 11.93 3.09 3.77
C ILE A 73 10.94 2.14 3.08
N LYS A 74 11.33 0.89 2.91
CA LYS A 74 10.48 -0.19 2.40
C LYS A 74 10.39 -1.31 3.43
N LEU A 75 9.17 -1.72 3.75
CA LEU A 75 8.93 -2.84 4.65
C LEU A 75 9.20 -4.17 3.93
N GLY A 76 10.03 -5.01 4.52
CA GLY A 76 10.49 -6.28 3.99
C GLY A 76 9.64 -7.47 4.42
N LYS A 77 10.28 -8.67 4.48
CA LYS A 77 9.59 -9.96 4.65
C LYS A 77 8.93 -10.12 6.01
N GLY A 78 9.45 -9.54 7.08
CA GLY A 78 8.84 -9.62 8.41
C GLY A 78 7.44 -8.98 8.48
N PHE A 79 7.16 -8.07 7.57
CA PHE A 79 5.83 -7.45 7.42
C PHE A 79 4.96 -8.14 6.34
N ASN A 80 5.38 -9.32 5.86
CA ASN A 80 4.69 -10.08 4.81
C ASN A 80 4.01 -11.33 5.39
N THR A 81 3.15 -11.13 6.38
CA THR A 81 2.43 -12.22 7.07
C THR A 81 0.93 -12.02 7.00
N ILE A 82 0.18 -13.13 6.91
CA ILE A 82 -1.28 -13.16 7.06
C ILE A 82 -1.61 -14.21 8.10
N LYS A 83 -2.41 -13.83 9.10
CA LYS A 83 -2.86 -14.72 10.19
C LYS A 83 -4.33 -14.49 10.48
N ILE A 84 -5.04 -15.58 10.80
CA ILE A 84 -6.40 -15.53 11.34
C ILE A 84 -6.27 -15.70 12.85
N ASN A 85 -6.75 -14.71 13.61
CA ASN A 85 -6.81 -14.71 15.06
C ASN A 85 -8.24 -14.27 15.47
N ASP A 86 -8.95 -15.11 16.23
CA ASP A 86 -10.25 -14.81 16.85
C ASP A 86 -11.23 -14.03 15.95
N ASN A 87 -11.56 -14.55 14.79
CA ASN A 87 -12.43 -13.89 13.80
C ASN A 87 -11.90 -12.55 13.24
N LYS A 88 -10.60 -12.31 13.36
CA LYS A 88 -9.89 -11.19 12.72
C LYS A 88 -8.84 -11.70 11.76
N LEU A 89 -8.66 -10.98 10.67
CA LEU A 89 -7.60 -11.24 9.71
C LEU A 89 -6.50 -10.20 9.92
N GLU A 90 -5.36 -10.61 10.46
CA GLU A 90 -4.18 -9.78 10.63
C GLU A 90 -3.29 -9.90 9.39
N VAL A 91 -2.98 -8.76 8.77
CA VAL A 91 -2.24 -8.69 7.51
C VAL A 91 -1.11 -7.69 7.62
N GLY A 92 0.11 -8.13 7.39
CA GLY A 92 1.29 -7.28 7.37
C GLY A 92 1.25 -6.27 6.21
N ALA A 93 1.77 -5.09 6.45
CA ALA A 93 1.64 -3.96 5.52
C ALA A 93 2.38 -4.13 4.18
N SER A 94 3.38 -5.03 4.09
CA SER A 94 4.08 -5.33 2.84
C SER A 94 3.39 -6.40 1.97
N ILE A 95 2.34 -7.05 2.47
CA ILE A 95 1.51 -7.97 1.66
C ILE A 95 0.96 -7.21 0.45
N LEU A 96 1.08 -7.80 -0.74
CA LEU A 96 0.45 -7.25 -1.94
C LEU A 96 -1.07 -7.46 -1.89
N ASP A 97 -1.82 -6.47 -2.35
CA ASP A 97 -3.29 -6.49 -2.37
C ASP A 97 -3.83 -7.75 -3.05
N ILE A 98 -3.27 -8.14 -4.20
CA ILE A 98 -3.64 -9.37 -4.90
C ILE A 98 -3.36 -10.64 -4.08
N ASN A 99 -2.32 -10.64 -3.26
CA ASN A 99 -1.98 -11.79 -2.41
C ASN A 99 -2.99 -11.94 -1.28
N LEU A 100 -3.47 -10.84 -0.70
CA LEU A 100 -4.55 -10.86 0.28
C LEU A 100 -5.84 -11.41 -0.34
N SER A 101 -6.25 -10.93 -1.52
CA SER A 101 -7.43 -11.44 -2.22
C SER A 101 -7.34 -12.94 -2.52
N ASN A 102 -6.18 -13.40 -3.00
CA ASN A 102 -5.95 -14.82 -3.26
C ASN A 102 -5.92 -15.68 -1.97
N TYR A 103 -5.42 -15.12 -0.86
CA TYR A 103 -5.47 -15.79 0.44
C TYR A 103 -6.92 -15.93 0.92
N ALA A 104 -7.69 -14.84 0.85
CA ALA A 104 -9.09 -14.81 1.23
C ALA A 104 -9.92 -15.84 0.43
N LEU A 105 -9.72 -15.94 -0.90
CA LEU A 105 -10.35 -16.96 -1.73
C LEU A 105 -10.05 -18.38 -1.23
N ARG A 106 -8.77 -18.68 -0.92
CA ARG A 106 -8.38 -20.02 -0.43
C ARG A 106 -8.96 -20.37 0.94
N GLN A 107 -9.25 -19.36 1.76
CA GLN A 107 -9.83 -19.52 3.10
C GLN A 107 -11.35 -19.35 3.13
N ASN A 108 -12.00 -19.21 1.96
CA ASN A 108 -13.43 -18.93 1.84
C ASN A 108 -13.87 -17.64 2.57
N ILE A 109 -13.02 -16.63 2.59
CA ILE A 109 -13.27 -15.34 3.20
C ILE A 109 -13.80 -14.38 2.13
N GLU A 110 -14.99 -13.84 2.34
CA GLU A 110 -15.62 -12.87 1.42
C GLU A 110 -15.30 -11.41 1.79
N GLY A 111 -15.53 -10.50 0.82
CA GLY A 111 -15.36 -9.06 1.00
C GLY A 111 -13.97 -8.53 0.63
N PHE A 112 -13.03 -9.40 0.23
CA PHE A 112 -11.65 -9.04 -0.14
C PHE A 112 -11.38 -9.15 -1.65
N GLU A 113 -12.39 -9.42 -2.44
CA GLU A 113 -12.27 -9.64 -3.89
C GLU A 113 -11.76 -8.41 -4.63
N PHE A 114 -12.15 -7.21 -4.17
CA PHE A 114 -11.75 -5.94 -4.77
C PHE A 114 -10.23 -5.70 -4.72
N TYR A 115 -9.52 -6.25 -3.74
CA TYR A 115 -8.06 -6.16 -3.68
C TYR A 115 -7.37 -6.83 -4.88
N SER A 116 -8.04 -7.75 -5.59
CA SER A 116 -7.52 -8.33 -6.84
C SER A 116 -7.38 -7.30 -7.97
N GLY A 117 -8.15 -6.23 -7.92
CA GLY A 117 -8.13 -5.12 -8.87
C GLY A 117 -7.15 -4.00 -8.52
N ILE A 118 -6.48 -4.05 -7.36
CA ILE A 118 -5.61 -2.97 -6.88
C ILE A 118 -4.15 -3.39 -6.99
N PRO A 119 -3.31 -2.65 -7.72
CA PRO A 119 -1.87 -2.88 -7.77
C PRO A 119 -1.18 -2.15 -6.62
N GLY A 120 -1.16 -2.74 -5.44
CA GLY A 120 -0.67 -2.08 -4.25
C GLY A 120 -0.13 -3.04 -3.21
N SER A 121 0.15 -2.50 -2.03
CA SER A 121 0.39 -3.24 -0.80
C SER A 121 -0.56 -2.74 0.28
N ILE A 122 -0.85 -3.59 1.25
CA ILE A 122 -1.85 -3.32 2.30
C ILE A 122 -1.58 -2.02 3.06
N GLY A 123 -0.32 -1.72 3.39
CA GLY A 123 0.01 -0.42 4.02
C GLY A 123 -0.38 0.78 3.16
N GLY A 124 -0.12 0.70 1.84
CA GLY A 124 -0.54 1.72 0.88
C GLY A 124 -2.04 1.78 0.68
N ALA A 125 -2.71 0.61 0.62
CA ALA A 125 -4.15 0.52 0.49
C ALA A 125 -4.88 1.16 1.68
N VAL A 126 -4.41 0.92 2.90
CA VAL A 126 -4.93 1.56 4.11
C VAL A 126 -4.71 3.07 4.08
N LYS A 127 -3.48 3.53 3.80
CA LYS A 127 -3.13 4.96 3.74
C LYS A 127 -4.01 5.73 2.77
N MET A 128 -4.35 5.11 1.63
CA MET A 128 -5.11 5.72 0.55
C MET A 128 -6.61 5.39 0.59
N ASN A 129 -7.09 4.63 1.59
CA ASN A 129 -8.42 4.01 1.51
C ASN A 129 -8.67 3.47 0.10
N ALA A 130 -7.77 2.59 -0.35
CA ALA A 130 -7.82 2.06 -1.71
C ALA A 130 -9.10 1.27 -1.94
N GLY A 131 -9.67 1.39 -3.11
CA GLY A 131 -10.87 0.67 -3.49
C GLY A 131 -11.09 0.67 -4.99
N CYS A 132 -11.86 -0.29 -5.46
CA CYS A 132 -12.31 -0.40 -6.84
C CYS A 132 -13.60 -1.23 -6.91
N TYR A 133 -14.33 -1.06 -8.00
CA TYR A 133 -15.54 -1.84 -8.31
C TYR A 133 -16.58 -1.85 -7.16
N GLY A 134 -16.75 -0.71 -6.49
CA GLY A 134 -17.79 -0.51 -5.48
C GLY A 134 -17.40 -0.88 -4.05
N SER A 135 -16.17 -1.33 -3.79
CA SER A 135 -15.67 -1.64 -2.46
C SER A 135 -14.37 -0.91 -2.16
N GLU A 136 -14.17 -0.55 -0.89
CA GLU A 136 -13.00 0.17 -0.40
C GLU A 136 -12.45 -0.48 0.88
N THR A 137 -11.20 -0.16 1.22
CA THR A 137 -10.54 -0.66 2.44
C THR A 137 -11.36 -0.37 3.71
N VAL A 138 -12.05 0.76 3.77
CA VAL A 138 -12.92 1.13 4.89
C VAL A 138 -14.04 0.13 5.16
N ASP A 139 -14.48 -0.63 4.16
CA ASP A 139 -15.59 -1.57 4.31
C ASP A 139 -15.21 -2.77 5.19
N VAL A 140 -13.95 -3.19 5.14
CA VAL A 140 -13.45 -4.39 5.82
C VAL A 140 -12.50 -4.11 6.97
N ILE A 141 -11.87 -2.93 7.04
CA ILE A 141 -10.88 -2.59 8.07
C ILE A 141 -11.53 -2.50 9.46
N ASN A 142 -10.84 -3.04 10.47
CA ASN A 142 -11.19 -2.90 11.89
C ASN A 142 -10.25 -1.91 12.59
N SER A 143 -8.95 -2.11 12.45
CA SER A 143 -7.89 -1.28 13.04
C SER A 143 -6.59 -1.47 12.30
N ILE A 144 -5.60 -0.66 12.62
CA ILE A 144 -4.23 -0.80 12.11
C ILE A 144 -3.24 -0.72 13.26
N GLU A 145 -2.08 -1.32 13.06
CA GLU A 145 -0.89 -1.04 13.86
C GLU A 145 -0.02 -0.07 13.06
N ILE A 146 0.43 0.98 13.71
CA ILE A 146 1.43 1.91 13.18
C ILE A 146 2.68 1.91 14.04
N CYS A 147 3.80 2.28 13.42
CA CYS A 147 5.00 2.76 14.08
C CYS A 147 5.12 4.27 13.82
N ASP A 148 5.19 5.10 14.85
CA ASP A 148 5.38 6.54 14.67
C ASP A 148 6.86 6.89 14.41
N ASN A 149 7.15 8.17 14.15
CA ASN A 149 8.51 8.64 13.87
C ASN A 149 9.49 8.51 15.05
N PHE A 150 9.01 8.14 16.24
CA PHE A 150 9.82 7.84 17.43
C PHE A 150 10.01 6.34 17.65
N GLY A 151 9.59 5.49 16.72
CA GLY A 151 9.66 4.04 16.84
C GLY A 151 8.55 3.44 17.72
N GLN A 152 7.60 4.24 18.24
CA GLN A 152 6.56 3.74 19.13
C GLN A 152 5.41 3.12 18.34
N ARG A 153 5.00 1.91 18.74
CA ARG A 153 3.89 1.21 18.12
C ARG A 153 2.56 1.57 18.78
N LYS A 154 1.54 1.79 17.96
CA LYS A 154 0.19 2.17 18.41
C LYS A 154 -0.87 1.46 17.56
N ILE A 155 -1.99 1.09 18.20
CA ILE A 155 -3.18 0.61 17.49
C ILE A 155 -4.13 1.79 17.28
N ILE A 156 -4.57 1.96 16.03
CA ILE A 156 -5.55 2.98 15.65
C ILE A 156 -6.79 2.28 15.11
N THR A 157 -7.92 2.53 15.73
CA THR A 157 -9.22 1.96 15.35
C THR A 157 -9.81 2.66 14.12
N LYS A 158 -10.70 1.97 13.40
CA LYS A 158 -11.34 2.43 12.16
C LYS A 158 -11.92 3.85 12.26
N ASP A 159 -12.61 4.16 13.34
CA ASP A 159 -13.24 5.46 13.59
C ASP A 159 -12.24 6.62 13.60
N LYS A 160 -11.02 6.39 14.13
CA LYS A 160 -9.94 7.38 14.20
C LYS A 160 -9.21 7.56 12.87
N LEU A 161 -9.27 6.59 11.97
CA LEU A 161 -8.63 6.65 10.66
C LEU A 161 -9.30 7.65 9.71
N ASN A 162 -10.58 7.97 9.93
CA ASN A 162 -11.37 8.88 9.10
C ASN A 162 -11.15 8.66 7.59
N LEU A 163 -11.30 7.40 7.20
CA LEU A 163 -11.09 6.98 5.82
C LEU A 163 -12.15 7.60 4.90
N LYS A 164 -11.70 8.28 3.86
CA LYS A 164 -12.53 8.91 2.82
C LYS A 164 -11.98 8.53 1.46
N TYR A 165 -12.68 8.89 0.39
CA TYR A 165 -12.23 8.65 -0.98
C TYR A 165 -10.77 9.08 -1.19
N ARG A 166 -9.88 8.12 -1.40
CA ARG A 166 -8.42 8.29 -1.60
C ARG A 166 -7.74 9.12 -0.50
N SER A 167 -8.15 8.93 0.76
CA SER A 167 -7.64 9.73 1.88
C SER A 167 -7.80 8.98 3.21
N SER A 168 -6.90 9.26 4.16
CA SER A 168 -6.95 8.84 5.56
C SER A 168 -6.39 9.94 6.46
N LYS A 169 -6.65 9.87 7.78
CA LYS A 169 -6.02 10.72 8.80
C LYS A 169 -4.70 10.15 9.35
N ILE A 170 -4.13 9.14 8.73
CA ILE A 170 -2.81 8.63 9.11
C ILE A 170 -1.77 9.72 8.81
N ASN A 171 -0.94 10.11 9.79
CA ASN A 171 0.10 11.11 9.56
C ASN A 171 1.11 10.62 8.49
N ASN A 172 1.81 11.55 7.85
CA ASN A 172 2.80 11.19 6.85
C ASN A 172 4.06 10.55 7.46
N THR A 173 4.28 10.76 8.74
CA THR A 173 5.35 10.17 9.53
C THR A 173 4.97 8.86 10.21
N ASP A 174 3.69 8.47 10.19
CA ASP A 174 3.22 7.21 10.74
C ASP A 174 3.33 6.11 9.69
N ILE A 175 3.97 5.02 10.07
CA ILE A 175 4.21 3.86 9.21
C ILE A 175 3.23 2.76 9.57
N VAL A 176 2.32 2.41 8.66
CA VAL A 176 1.44 1.25 8.85
C VAL A 176 2.28 -0.01 8.77
N THR A 177 2.32 -0.79 9.86
CA THR A 177 3.05 -2.06 9.96
C THR A 177 2.13 -3.27 9.79
N LYS A 178 0.87 -3.14 10.19
CA LYS A 178 -0.15 -4.18 10.10
C LYS A 178 -1.54 -3.59 9.94
N ALA A 179 -2.39 -4.24 9.18
CA ALA A 179 -3.83 -4.01 9.13
C ALA A 179 -4.57 -5.19 9.76
N ILE A 180 -5.64 -4.90 10.49
CA ILE A 180 -6.51 -5.87 11.12
C ILE A 180 -7.91 -5.68 10.52
N PHE A 181 -8.45 -6.74 9.94
CA PHE A 181 -9.72 -6.71 9.23
C PHE A 181 -10.79 -7.54 9.95
N ASN A 182 -12.04 -7.13 9.84
CA ASN A 182 -13.17 -7.99 10.08
C ASN A 182 -13.41 -8.83 8.83
N PHE A 183 -13.91 -10.05 9.00
CA PHE A 183 -14.26 -10.89 7.86
C PHE A 183 -15.44 -11.80 8.16
N ASN A 184 -16.08 -12.28 7.10
CA ASN A 184 -17.06 -13.35 7.12
C ASN A 184 -16.59 -14.45 6.18
N TYR A 185 -17.05 -15.68 6.43
CA TYR A 185 -16.91 -16.78 5.49
C TYR A 185 -18.03 -16.73 4.45
N GLY A 186 -17.70 -17.04 3.20
CA GLY A 186 -18.61 -17.04 2.07
C GLY A 186 -18.42 -18.25 1.15
N ASP A 187 -19.22 -18.30 0.08
CA ASP A 187 -19.10 -19.35 -0.95
C ASP A 187 -17.87 -19.09 -1.82
N GLN A 188 -16.98 -20.10 -1.90
CA GLN A 188 -15.73 -20.00 -2.66
C GLN A 188 -15.94 -19.74 -4.14
N ASN A 189 -17.00 -20.31 -4.75
CA ASN A 189 -17.29 -20.10 -6.16
C ASN A 189 -17.72 -18.66 -6.42
N LEU A 190 -18.58 -18.10 -5.56
CA LEU A 190 -19.01 -16.71 -5.66
C LEU A 190 -17.85 -15.74 -5.50
N ILE A 191 -16.94 -15.99 -4.54
CA ILE A 191 -15.71 -15.20 -4.35
C ILE A 191 -14.84 -15.26 -5.61
N LYS A 192 -14.63 -16.47 -6.16
CA LYS A 192 -13.85 -16.69 -7.38
C LYS A 192 -14.44 -15.96 -8.60
N ASP A 193 -15.75 -16.03 -8.75
CA ASP A 193 -16.45 -15.40 -9.88
C ASP A 193 -16.32 -13.87 -9.82
N LYS A 194 -16.46 -13.26 -8.63
CA LYS A 194 -16.22 -11.83 -8.43
C LYS A 194 -14.77 -11.43 -8.75
N ILE A 195 -13.79 -12.21 -8.31
CA ILE A 195 -12.37 -11.96 -8.64
C ILE A 195 -12.15 -12.00 -10.15
N ASN A 196 -12.73 -12.98 -10.85
CA ASN A 196 -12.63 -13.11 -12.30
C ASN A 196 -13.30 -11.93 -13.02
N GLU A 197 -14.47 -11.52 -12.57
CA GLU A 197 -15.17 -10.33 -13.09
C GLU A 197 -14.30 -9.07 -12.97
N ILE A 198 -13.71 -8.84 -11.79
CA ILE A 198 -12.81 -7.70 -11.54
C ILE A 198 -11.60 -7.74 -12.47
N LYS A 199 -10.97 -8.92 -12.64
CA LYS A 199 -9.83 -9.09 -13.55
C LYS A 199 -10.21 -8.76 -15.00
N ASN A 200 -11.35 -9.24 -15.48
CA ASN A 200 -11.82 -9.00 -16.85
C ASN A 200 -12.10 -7.51 -17.08
N LYS A 201 -12.87 -6.88 -16.20
CA LYS A 201 -13.14 -5.43 -16.27
C LYS A 201 -11.85 -4.59 -16.28
N ARG A 202 -10.84 -5.02 -15.52
CA ARG A 202 -9.56 -4.33 -15.50
C ARG A 202 -8.76 -4.51 -16.78
N LEU A 203 -8.77 -5.70 -17.37
CA LEU A 203 -8.13 -5.98 -18.66
C LEU A 203 -8.73 -5.12 -19.80
N GLU A 204 -10.05 -4.93 -19.76
CA GLU A 204 -10.77 -4.14 -20.77
C GLU A 204 -10.53 -2.62 -20.62
N SER A 205 -10.39 -2.13 -19.36
CA SER A 205 -10.39 -0.69 -19.08
C SER A 205 -9.01 -0.08 -18.84
N GLN A 206 -7.96 -0.90 -18.65
CA GLN A 206 -6.63 -0.39 -18.29
C GLN A 206 -5.51 -1.00 -19.14
N PRO A 207 -4.51 -0.19 -19.55
CA PRO A 207 -3.35 -0.67 -20.31
C PRO A 207 -2.36 -1.39 -19.37
N ILE A 208 -2.73 -2.56 -18.84
CA ILE A 208 -1.98 -3.30 -17.81
C ILE A 208 -0.54 -3.63 -18.23
N LYS A 209 -0.29 -3.75 -19.53
CA LYS A 209 1.04 -4.04 -20.08
C LYS A 209 1.99 -2.82 -20.08
N ASN A 210 1.46 -1.63 -19.92
CA ASN A 210 2.24 -0.40 -19.95
C ASN A 210 2.70 -0.01 -18.54
N LYS A 211 3.88 0.60 -18.46
CA LYS A 211 4.39 1.19 -17.21
C LYS A 211 3.61 2.46 -16.92
N THR A 212 2.72 2.42 -15.95
CA THR A 212 1.87 3.55 -15.56
C THR A 212 1.90 3.71 -14.05
N SER A 213 1.54 4.90 -13.56
CA SER A 213 1.30 5.16 -12.13
C SER A 213 -0.18 5.01 -11.74
N GLY A 214 -1.00 4.38 -12.61
CA GLY A 214 -2.44 4.33 -12.45
C GLY A 214 -3.14 5.65 -12.78
N SER A 215 -4.30 5.89 -12.20
CA SER A 215 -5.05 7.15 -12.41
C SER A 215 -4.32 8.31 -11.76
N THR A 216 -3.87 9.28 -12.56
CA THR A 216 -3.13 10.46 -12.08
C THR A 216 -4.01 11.42 -11.31
N PHE A 217 -5.28 11.55 -11.72
CA PHE A 217 -6.23 12.48 -11.11
C PHE A 217 -7.30 11.75 -10.30
N LYS A 218 -7.73 12.36 -9.20
CA LYS A 218 -8.93 11.93 -8.47
C LYS A 218 -10.17 12.20 -9.32
N ASN A 219 -11.11 11.26 -9.29
CA ASN A 219 -12.39 11.46 -9.96
C ASN A 219 -13.18 12.57 -9.23
N PRO A 220 -13.77 13.54 -9.95
CA PRO A 220 -14.77 14.44 -9.40
C PRO A 220 -16.03 13.66 -8.97
N LYS A 221 -16.85 14.28 -8.13
CA LYS A 221 -18.10 13.65 -7.67
C LYS A 221 -18.97 13.25 -8.87
N ASN A 222 -19.31 11.97 -8.96
CA ASN A 222 -20.15 11.39 -10.02
C ASN A 222 -19.59 11.50 -11.46
N LEU A 223 -18.29 11.77 -11.62
CA LEU A 223 -17.64 11.91 -12.93
C LEU A 223 -16.33 11.11 -12.96
N HIS A 224 -15.81 10.86 -14.16
CA HIS A 224 -14.53 10.18 -14.37
C HIS A 224 -13.52 11.15 -14.97
N ALA A 225 -12.42 11.44 -14.24
CA ALA A 225 -11.38 12.37 -14.69
C ALA A 225 -10.79 11.98 -16.05
N ALA A 226 -10.52 10.70 -16.29
CA ALA A 226 -10.00 10.22 -17.56
C ALA A 226 -10.96 10.55 -18.73
N LYS A 227 -12.28 10.36 -18.55
CA LYS A 227 -13.29 10.68 -19.55
C LYS A 227 -13.34 12.18 -19.86
N LEU A 228 -13.31 13.00 -18.81
CA LEU A 228 -13.28 14.48 -18.97
C LEU A 228 -12.04 14.96 -19.72
N ILE A 229 -10.88 14.37 -19.46
CA ILE A 229 -9.63 14.69 -20.17
C ILE A 229 -9.73 14.27 -21.64
N GLU A 230 -10.31 13.13 -21.92
CA GLU A 230 -10.52 12.62 -23.29
C GLU A 230 -11.52 13.51 -24.07
N GLU A 231 -12.64 13.87 -23.45
CA GLU A 231 -13.64 14.78 -24.02
C GLU A 231 -13.10 16.20 -24.28
N ALA A 232 -12.12 16.64 -23.48
CA ALA A 232 -11.41 17.90 -23.69
C ALA A 232 -10.33 17.84 -24.79
N GLY A 233 -10.17 16.71 -25.47
CA GLY A 233 -9.17 16.53 -26.53
C GLY A 233 -7.72 16.41 -26.03
N CYS A 234 -7.51 16.22 -24.73
CA CYS A 234 -6.18 16.07 -24.10
C CYS A 234 -5.78 14.59 -24.00
N LYS A 235 -5.71 13.90 -25.12
CA LYS A 235 -5.38 12.48 -25.18
C LYS A 235 -3.91 12.26 -25.42
#